data_161f565449a5a78922a367cc6e9da150
#
_entry.id   161f565449a5a78922a367cc6e9da150
#
_cell.length_a   1.000
_cell.length_b   1.000
_cell.length_c   1.000
_cell.angle_alpha   90.00
_cell.angle_beta   90.00
_cell.angle_gamma   90.00
#
_symmetry.space_group_name_H-M   'P 1'
#
loop_
_entity.id
_entity.type
_entity.pdbx_description
1 polymer ?
#
loop_
_entity_poly.entity_id
_entity_poly.type
_entity_poly.pdbx_seq_one_letter_code
_entity_poly.pdbx_strand_id
1 'polypeptide(L)'
;SVSRGLGDVYKRQDVEAGLSIAEMIASLSKPTVSLVLGGSHSIGGPLAVSADYSFIVPSGTMVIHPVRSNGMFIGVQQSLDNMIRTQDRITRFLSEHSSMKQERIEELMLNPTELVKDVGTLLEGKDAVREGLIDAVGGLSDALNKLHEMISDRNQKKNENV
;
A
#
# COMPACT_ATOMS: atom_id res chain seq x y z
N SER A 1 -17.45 -6.91 -27.61
CA SER A 1 -17.41 -5.54 -27.05
C SER A 1 -17.57 -5.48 -25.53
N VAL A 2 -18.15 -6.50 -24.91
CA VAL A 2 -18.32 -6.58 -23.44
C VAL A 2 -16.97 -6.74 -22.70
N SER A 3 -15.98 -7.37 -23.34
CA SER A 3 -14.64 -7.56 -22.74
C SER A 3 -13.81 -6.27 -22.66
N ARG A 4 -14.10 -5.25 -23.47
CA ARG A 4 -13.40 -3.96 -23.41
C ARG A 4 -13.85 -3.11 -22.20
N GLY A 5 -15.12 -3.19 -21.83
CA GLY A 5 -15.64 -2.47 -20.67
C GLY A 5 -15.11 -2.98 -19.33
N LEU A 6 -14.94 -4.30 -19.19
CA LEU A 6 -14.39 -4.92 -17.99
C LEU A 6 -12.89 -4.64 -17.81
N GLY A 7 -12.11 -4.60 -18.92
CA GLY A 7 -10.69 -4.26 -18.88
C GLY A 7 -10.42 -2.82 -18.45
N ASP A 8 -11.30 -1.87 -18.77
CA ASP A 8 -11.14 -0.46 -18.37
C ASP A 8 -11.58 -0.20 -16.92
N VAL A 9 -12.50 -0.98 -16.37
CA VAL A 9 -12.93 -0.88 -14.97
C VAL A 9 -11.77 -1.29 -14.03
N TYR A 10 -11.00 -2.31 -14.38
CA TYR A 10 -9.82 -2.74 -13.60
C TYR A 10 -8.63 -1.80 -13.70
N LYS A 11 -8.57 -0.92 -14.70
CA LYS A 11 -7.45 0.03 -14.89
C LYS A 11 -7.64 1.37 -14.20
N ARG A 12 -8.82 1.68 -13.69
CA ARG A 12 -9.10 2.93 -12.96
C ARG A 12 -9.24 2.62 -11.47
N GLN A 13 -8.11 2.57 -10.78
CA GLN A 13 -8.12 2.57 -9.32
C GLN A 13 -8.50 3.99 -8.85
N ASP A 14 -9.53 4.06 -8.03
CA ASP A 14 -9.93 5.31 -7.38
C ASP A 14 -9.00 5.55 -6.18
N VAL A 15 -8.06 6.48 -6.35
CA VAL A 15 -7.07 6.82 -5.33
C VAL A 15 -7.75 7.41 -4.09
N GLU A 16 -8.78 8.24 -4.26
CA GLU A 16 -9.47 8.85 -3.13
C GLU A 16 -10.24 7.80 -2.31
N ALA A 17 -10.93 6.89 -2.97
CA ALA A 17 -11.60 5.78 -2.29
C ALA A 17 -10.59 4.87 -1.58
N GLY A 18 -9.49 4.55 -2.23
CA GLY A 18 -8.45 3.70 -1.66
C GLY A 18 -7.75 4.32 -0.45
N LEU A 19 -7.36 5.59 -0.52
CA LEU A 19 -6.80 6.31 0.63
C LEU A 19 -7.82 6.44 1.76
N SER A 20 -9.09 6.72 1.47
CA SER A 20 -10.14 6.79 2.49
C SER A 20 -10.32 5.45 3.23
N ILE A 21 -10.26 4.32 2.53
CA ILE A 21 -10.31 2.99 3.13
C ILE A 21 -9.06 2.73 3.97
N ALA A 22 -7.87 3.09 3.47
CA ALA A 22 -6.61 2.92 4.19
C ALA A 22 -6.61 3.73 5.51
N GLU A 23 -7.02 4.99 5.47
CA GLU A 23 -7.18 5.85 6.66
C GLU A 23 -8.21 5.27 7.63
N MET A 24 -9.32 4.74 7.13
CA MET A 24 -10.33 4.09 7.96
C MET A 24 -9.74 2.88 8.69
N ILE A 25 -8.98 2.03 8.01
CA ILE A 25 -8.32 0.86 8.61
C ILE A 25 -7.29 1.33 9.66
N ALA A 26 -6.43 2.28 9.32
CA ALA A 26 -5.41 2.83 10.22
C ALA A 26 -6.00 3.48 11.48
N SER A 27 -7.22 4.00 11.40
CA SER A 27 -7.93 4.62 12.54
C SER A 27 -8.70 3.64 13.41
N LEU A 28 -8.70 2.33 13.09
CA LEU A 28 -9.44 1.35 13.87
C LEU A 28 -8.85 1.20 15.28
N SER A 29 -9.73 1.12 16.25
CA SER A 29 -9.34 0.94 17.66
C SER A 29 -9.06 -0.51 18.03
N LYS A 30 -9.24 -1.46 17.17
CA LYS A 30 -8.95 -2.89 17.37
C LYS A 30 -7.68 -3.29 16.64
N PRO A 31 -6.92 -4.27 17.14
CA PRO A 31 -5.77 -4.77 16.40
C PRO A 31 -6.13 -5.23 15.00
N THR A 32 -5.30 -4.87 14.04
CA THR A 32 -5.48 -5.17 12.63
C THR A 32 -4.21 -5.81 12.06
N VAL A 33 -4.39 -6.79 11.17
CA VAL A 33 -3.30 -7.41 10.41
C VAL A 33 -3.69 -7.46 8.95
N SER A 34 -2.82 -7.02 8.07
CA SER A 34 -2.98 -7.15 6.64
C SER A 34 -2.18 -8.34 6.09
N LEU A 35 -2.65 -8.92 4.98
CA LEU A 35 -1.95 -9.99 4.29
C LEU A 35 -2.04 -9.81 2.78
N VAL A 36 -0.91 -9.59 2.14
CA VAL A 36 -0.77 -9.54 0.68
C VAL A 36 -0.58 -10.95 0.15
N LEU A 37 -1.61 -11.49 -0.53
CA LEU A 37 -1.62 -12.84 -1.11
C LEU A 37 -1.20 -12.89 -2.58
N GLY A 38 -1.19 -11.79 -3.27
CA GLY A 38 -0.87 -11.70 -4.71
C GLY A 38 -0.26 -10.36 -5.05
N GLY A 39 -0.75 -9.72 -6.13
CA GLY A 39 -0.28 -8.40 -6.51
C GLY A 39 -0.97 -7.27 -5.75
N SER A 40 -0.21 -6.50 -5.00
CA SER A 40 -0.67 -5.26 -4.34
C SER A 40 -0.01 -4.07 -5.03
N HIS A 41 -0.67 -3.59 -6.09
CA HIS A 41 -0.13 -2.57 -6.98
C HIS A 41 -0.80 -1.22 -6.75
N SER A 42 -0.04 -0.13 -6.92
CA SER A 42 -0.55 1.25 -6.83
C SER A 42 -1.24 1.50 -5.48
N ILE A 43 -2.54 1.81 -5.48
CA ILE A 43 -3.32 2.06 -4.26
C ILE A 43 -3.42 0.84 -3.33
N GLY A 44 -3.09 -0.35 -3.80
CA GLY A 44 -2.91 -1.53 -2.97
C GLY A 44 -1.79 -1.37 -1.93
N GLY A 45 -0.75 -0.56 -2.22
CA GLY A 45 0.32 -0.23 -1.28
C GLY A 45 -0.21 0.38 0.01
N PRO A 46 -0.89 1.53 -0.02
CA PRO A 46 -1.53 2.12 1.16
C PRO A 46 -2.44 1.15 1.93
N LEU A 47 -3.26 0.36 1.21
CA LEU A 47 -4.13 -0.63 1.86
C LEU A 47 -3.33 -1.73 2.59
N ALA A 48 -2.21 -2.16 2.01
CA ALA A 48 -1.37 -3.19 2.61
C ALA A 48 -0.72 -2.72 3.92
N VAL A 49 -0.28 -1.45 4.01
CA VAL A 49 0.40 -0.89 5.18
C VAL A 49 -0.53 -0.23 6.19
N SER A 50 -1.83 -0.17 5.93
CA SER A 50 -2.79 0.52 6.80
C SER A 50 -3.13 -0.22 8.10
N ALA A 51 -2.79 -1.51 8.20
CA ALA A 51 -2.98 -2.30 9.41
C ALA A 51 -1.82 -2.11 10.40
N ASP A 52 -2.07 -2.45 11.67
CA ASP A 52 -1.04 -2.37 12.73
C ASP A 52 0.15 -3.32 12.48
N TYR A 53 -0.05 -4.37 11.70
CA TYR A 53 1.01 -5.28 11.26
C TYR A 53 0.68 -5.87 9.87
N SER A 54 1.69 -5.97 9.03
CA SER A 54 1.52 -6.37 7.63
C SER A 54 2.34 -7.61 7.26
N PHE A 55 1.72 -8.50 6.50
CA PHE A 55 2.37 -9.67 5.92
C PHE A 55 2.27 -9.67 4.39
N ILE A 56 3.26 -10.31 3.76
CA ILE A 56 3.24 -10.64 2.34
C ILE A 56 3.69 -12.09 2.15
N VAL A 57 3.00 -12.84 1.30
CA VAL A 57 3.46 -14.20 0.95
C VAL A 57 4.73 -14.13 0.10
N PRO A 58 5.57 -15.21 0.08
CA PRO A 58 6.84 -15.19 -0.68
C PRO A 58 6.69 -14.84 -2.17
N SER A 59 5.59 -15.25 -2.80
CA SER A 59 5.27 -14.96 -4.21
C SER A 59 4.41 -13.70 -4.39
N GLY A 60 4.08 -13.00 -3.32
CA GLY A 60 3.36 -11.74 -3.38
C GLY A 60 4.23 -10.64 -3.99
N THR A 61 3.61 -9.69 -4.66
CA THR A 61 4.32 -8.59 -5.33
C THR A 61 3.68 -7.26 -4.97
N MET A 62 4.50 -6.23 -4.89
CA MET A 62 4.08 -4.84 -4.75
C MET A 62 4.71 -4.01 -5.86
N VAL A 63 3.97 -3.10 -6.44
CA VAL A 63 4.50 -2.16 -7.44
C VAL A 63 4.36 -0.75 -6.91
N ILE A 64 5.51 -0.09 -6.77
CA ILE A 64 5.61 1.32 -6.43
C ILE A 64 5.84 2.08 -7.74
N HIS A 65 4.90 2.92 -8.13
CA HIS A 65 4.99 3.71 -9.36
C HIS A 65 4.35 5.10 -9.18
N PRO A 66 4.72 6.09 -10.03
CA PRO A 66 4.12 7.42 -9.98
C PRO A 66 2.61 7.40 -10.23
N VAL A 67 1.91 8.37 -9.66
CA VAL A 67 0.49 8.57 -9.95
C VAL A 67 0.28 8.81 -11.43
N ARG A 68 -0.69 8.13 -12.01
CA ARG A 68 -1.08 8.25 -13.41
C ARG A 68 -2.48 8.82 -13.52
N SER A 69 -2.69 9.67 -14.48
CA SER A 69 -3.99 10.20 -14.82
C SER A 69 -4.26 10.01 -16.31
N ASN A 70 -5.46 9.53 -16.63
CA ASN A 70 -5.95 9.44 -18.00
C ASN A 70 -7.22 10.29 -18.11
N GLY A 71 -7.27 11.19 -19.07
CA GLY A 71 -8.46 12.00 -19.31
C GLY A 71 -8.21 13.26 -20.10
N MET A 72 -9.27 14.03 -20.31
CA MET A 72 -9.18 15.37 -20.87
C MET A 72 -8.75 16.34 -19.76
N PHE A 73 -7.65 17.05 -19.96
CA PHE A 73 -7.14 18.04 -19.00
C PHE A 73 -7.58 19.44 -19.41
N ILE A 74 -8.28 20.12 -18.50
CA ILE A 74 -8.58 21.56 -18.61
C ILE A 74 -7.64 22.25 -17.60
N GLY A 75 -6.62 22.97 -18.12
CA GLY A 75 -5.59 23.59 -17.29
C GLY A 75 -4.46 22.61 -16.93
N VAL A 76 -3.42 22.55 -17.77
CA VAL A 76 -2.30 21.61 -17.62
C VAL A 76 -1.56 21.80 -16.29
N GLN A 77 -1.31 23.04 -15.87
CA GLN A 77 -0.61 23.34 -14.62
C GLN A 77 -1.37 22.83 -13.39
N GLN A 78 -2.68 23.12 -13.30
CA GLN A 78 -3.52 22.66 -12.19
C GLN A 78 -3.62 21.14 -12.12
N SER A 79 -3.68 20.48 -13.28
CA SER A 79 -3.71 19.02 -13.36
C SER A 79 -2.40 18.41 -12.87
N LEU A 80 -1.26 18.99 -13.24
CA LEU A 80 0.05 18.57 -12.77
C LEU A 80 0.19 18.77 -11.24
N ASP A 81 -0.20 19.94 -10.74
CA ASP A 81 -0.16 20.24 -9.30
C ASP A 81 -1.02 19.26 -8.49
N ASN A 82 -2.19 18.89 -9.01
CA ASN A 82 -3.06 17.90 -8.37
C ASN A 82 -2.43 16.49 -8.36
N MET A 83 -1.77 16.09 -9.45
CA MET A 83 -1.05 14.81 -9.50
C MET A 83 0.09 14.78 -8.50
N ILE A 84 0.88 15.84 -8.39
CA ILE A 84 1.99 15.96 -7.42
C ILE A 84 1.46 15.88 -5.99
N ARG A 85 0.40 16.61 -5.66
CA ARG A 85 -0.22 16.57 -4.33
C ARG A 85 -0.77 15.17 -4.00
N THR A 86 -1.38 14.50 -4.96
CA THR A 86 -1.90 13.14 -4.77
C THR A 86 -0.75 12.16 -4.54
N GLN A 87 0.32 12.28 -5.28
CA GLN A 87 1.53 11.46 -5.10
C GLN A 87 2.15 11.68 -3.72
N ASP A 88 2.32 12.93 -3.28
CA ASP A 88 2.83 13.27 -1.95
C ASP A 88 1.95 12.68 -0.82
N ARG A 89 0.64 12.72 -0.96
CA ARG A 89 -0.27 12.07 0.00
C ARG A 89 -0.05 10.56 0.10
N ILE A 90 0.15 9.89 -1.03
CA ILE A 90 0.40 8.45 -1.07
C ILE A 90 1.76 8.12 -0.45
N THR A 91 2.82 8.80 -0.84
CA THR A 91 4.19 8.53 -0.34
C THR A 91 4.31 8.82 1.14
N ARG A 92 3.67 9.87 1.62
CA ARG A 92 3.59 10.21 3.04
C ARG A 92 2.84 9.14 3.83
N PHE A 93 1.65 8.73 3.37
CA PHE A 93 0.89 7.66 4.02
C PHE A 93 1.71 6.36 4.11
N LEU A 94 2.38 5.96 3.03
CA LEU A 94 3.25 4.78 3.03
C LEU A 94 4.39 4.92 4.05
N SER A 95 5.02 6.08 4.14
CA SER A 95 6.12 6.33 5.08
C SER A 95 5.65 6.38 6.54
N GLU A 96 4.47 6.93 6.80
CA GLU A 96 3.91 7.01 8.15
C GLU A 96 3.43 5.64 8.69
N HIS A 97 3.10 4.70 7.79
CA HIS A 97 2.55 3.38 8.13
C HIS A 97 3.50 2.23 7.78
N SER A 98 4.77 2.51 7.53
CA SER A 98 5.82 1.49 7.31
C SER A 98 7.15 1.96 7.88
N SER A 99 8.18 1.12 7.81
CA SER A 99 9.54 1.50 8.19
C SER A 99 10.32 2.19 7.06
N MET A 100 9.72 2.36 5.89
CA MET A 100 10.35 2.96 4.72
C MET A 100 10.26 4.49 4.78
N LYS A 101 11.40 5.16 4.55
CA LYS A 101 11.43 6.62 4.46
C LYS A 101 10.78 7.12 3.18
N GLN A 102 10.15 8.29 3.22
CA GLN A 102 9.47 8.88 2.07
C GLN A 102 10.41 9.07 0.87
N GLU A 103 11.64 9.51 1.10
CA GLU A 103 12.65 9.69 0.05
C GLU A 103 12.96 8.37 -0.67
N ARG A 104 13.01 7.26 0.09
CA ARG A 104 13.24 5.93 -0.51
C ARG A 104 12.06 5.46 -1.35
N ILE A 105 10.84 5.73 -0.91
CA ILE A 105 9.62 5.44 -1.68
C ILE A 105 9.65 6.20 -3.01
N GLU A 106 10.03 7.48 -2.97
CA GLU A 106 10.11 8.33 -4.15
C GLU A 106 11.22 7.87 -5.12
N GLU A 107 12.38 7.44 -4.62
CA GLU A 107 13.44 6.83 -5.44
C GLU A 107 12.95 5.58 -6.16
N LEU A 108 12.30 4.65 -5.46
CA LEU A 108 11.75 3.43 -6.04
C LEU A 108 10.63 3.73 -7.05
N MET A 109 9.85 4.76 -6.78
CA MET A 109 8.76 5.22 -7.65
C MET A 109 9.27 5.76 -8.99
N LEU A 110 10.42 6.42 -8.99
CA LEU A 110 11.02 7.06 -10.17
C LEU A 110 12.07 6.17 -10.88
N ASN A 111 12.26 4.92 -10.43
CA ASN A 111 13.24 4.02 -11.03
C ASN A 111 12.87 3.68 -12.48
N PRO A 112 13.72 4.04 -13.49
CA PRO A 112 13.41 3.79 -14.89
C PRO A 112 13.82 2.41 -15.39
N THR A 113 14.48 1.58 -14.57
CA THR A 113 15.21 0.40 -15.04
C THR A 113 14.47 -0.92 -14.83
N GLU A 114 13.51 -1.00 -13.93
CA GLU A 114 12.91 -2.29 -13.54
C GLU A 114 11.60 -2.64 -14.27
N LEU A 115 10.86 -1.66 -14.73
CA LEU A 115 9.64 -1.89 -15.50
C LEU A 115 9.90 -1.62 -16.99
N VAL A 116 9.98 -2.66 -17.79
CA VAL A 116 10.37 -2.66 -19.23
C VAL A 116 9.58 -1.67 -20.09
N LYS A 117 8.44 -1.16 -19.64
CA LYS A 117 7.60 -0.19 -20.36
C LYS A 117 7.13 0.98 -19.50
N ASP A 118 7.67 1.11 -18.27
CA ASP A 118 7.12 2.06 -17.31
C ASP A 118 8.15 2.47 -16.24
N VAL A 119 7.85 3.54 -15.51
CA VAL A 119 8.66 4.00 -14.38
C VAL A 119 8.10 3.41 -13.10
N GLY A 120 8.96 2.89 -12.24
CA GLY A 120 8.60 2.31 -10.95
C GLY A 120 9.41 1.08 -10.61
N THR A 121 9.12 0.49 -9.46
CA THR A 121 9.82 -0.69 -8.95
C THR A 121 8.83 -1.79 -8.57
N LEU A 122 9.14 -3.02 -9.00
CA LEU A 122 8.48 -4.24 -8.54
C LEU A 122 9.26 -4.78 -7.34
N LEU A 123 8.58 -4.96 -6.21
CA LEU A 123 9.10 -5.61 -5.02
C LEU A 123 8.41 -6.96 -4.85
N GLU A 124 9.18 -8.03 -4.80
CA GLU A 124 8.69 -9.34 -4.38
C GLU A 124 8.65 -9.42 -2.85
N GLY A 125 7.99 -10.44 -2.28
CA GLY A 125 7.72 -10.53 -0.85
C GLY A 125 8.92 -10.24 0.05
N LYS A 126 10.08 -10.86 -0.21
CA LYS A 126 11.31 -10.61 0.58
C LYS A 126 11.86 -9.20 0.40
N ASP A 127 11.73 -8.64 -0.79
CA ASP A 127 12.23 -7.30 -1.09
C ASP A 127 11.35 -6.23 -0.45
N ALA A 128 10.03 -6.43 -0.44
CA ALA A 128 9.10 -5.55 0.26
C ALA A 128 9.40 -5.46 1.77
N VAL A 129 9.79 -6.58 2.39
CA VAL A 129 10.20 -6.62 3.80
C VAL A 129 11.59 -6.00 3.99
N ARG A 130 12.56 -6.33 3.14
CA ARG A 130 13.92 -5.76 3.20
C ARG A 130 13.94 -4.24 3.07
N GLU A 131 13.12 -3.70 2.20
CA GLU A 131 12.95 -2.25 2.03
C GLU A 131 12.15 -1.61 3.18
N GLY A 132 11.51 -2.39 4.03
CA GLY A 132 10.74 -1.90 5.17
C GLY A 132 9.33 -1.44 4.83
N LEU A 133 8.81 -1.82 3.67
CA LEU A 133 7.44 -1.51 3.26
C LEU A 133 6.41 -2.42 3.95
N ILE A 134 6.74 -3.69 4.13
CA ILE A 134 5.93 -4.72 4.80
C ILE A 134 6.72 -5.27 5.98
N ASP A 135 6.04 -5.63 7.09
CA ASP A 135 6.70 -6.04 8.32
C ASP A 135 7.31 -7.44 8.22
N ALA A 136 6.61 -8.40 7.60
CA ALA A 136 7.10 -9.77 7.54
C ALA A 136 6.64 -10.54 6.30
N VAL A 137 7.46 -11.54 5.91
CA VAL A 137 7.01 -12.58 4.97
C VAL A 137 6.27 -13.65 5.75
N GLY A 138 5.06 -13.99 5.33
CA GLY A 138 4.24 -15.02 5.98
C GLY A 138 2.93 -15.26 5.25
N GLY A 139 2.23 -16.33 5.64
CA GLY A 139 0.93 -16.71 5.11
C GLY A 139 -0.22 -16.42 6.08
N LEU A 140 -1.37 -17.02 5.77
CA LEU A 140 -2.59 -16.81 6.57
C LEU A 140 -2.42 -17.24 8.03
N SER A 141 -1.74 -18.35 8.28
CA SER A 141 -1.52 -18.83 9.66
C SER A 141 -0.67 -17.86 10.47
N ASP A 142 0.37 -17.27 9.85
CA ASP A 142 1.23 -16.28 10.49
C ASP A 142 0.44 -15.01 10.83
N ALA A 143 -0.36 -14.54 9.89
CA ALA A 143 -1.22 -13.37 10.08
C ALA A 143 -2.25 -13.57 11.20
N LEU A 144 -2.90 -14.74 11.26
CA LEU A 144 -3.85 -15.07 12.34
C LEU A 144 -3.16 -15.21 13.71
N ASN A 145 -1.99 -15.84 13.75
CA ASN A 145 -1.22 -15.96 15.00
C ASN A 145 -0.81 -14.59 15.53
N LYS A 146 -0.33 -13.72 14.64
CA LYS A 146 0.03 -12.33 15.01
C LYS A 146 -1.18 -11.55 15.52
N LEU A 147 -2.32 -11.66 14.88
CA LEU A 147 -3.55 -11.01 15.34
C LEU A 147 -3.97 -11.50 16.74
N HIS A 148 -3.90 -12.80 17.02
CA HIS A 148 -4.19 -13.36 18.33
C HIS A 148 -3.22 -12.87 19.41
N GLU A 149 -1.91 -12.81 19.10
CA GLU A 149 -0.89 -12.24 19.98
C GLU A 149 -1.24 -10.80 20.35
N MET A 150 -1.51 -9.93 19.36
CA MET A 150 -1.84 -8.52 19.57
C MET A 150 -3.12 -8.33 20.40
N ILE A 151 -4.12 -9.19 20.21
CA ILE A 151 -5.35 -9.17 21.02
C ILE A 151 -5.05 -9.54 22.47
N SER A 152 -4.22 -10.56 22.70
CA SER A 152 -3.84 -11.02 24.05
C SER A 152 -3.06 -9.95 24.79
N ASP A 153 -2.06 -9.35 24.18
CA ASP A 153 -1.25 -8.26 24.76
C ASP A 153 -2.10 -7.06 25.16
N ARG A 154 -3.05 -6.72 24.32
CA ARG A 154 -3.97 -5.62 24.59
C ARG A 154 -4.88 -5.90 25.80
N ASN A 155 -5.35 -7.13 25.95
CA ASN A 155 -6.19 -7.52 27.08
C ASN A 155 -5.39 -7.53 28.39
N GLN A 156 -4.13 -7.96 28.38
CA GLN A 156 -3.24 -7.90 29.53
C GLN A 156 -3.02 -6.46 30.00
N LYS A 157 -2.64 -5.54 29.08
CA LYS A 157 -2.45 -4.12 29.39
C LYS A 157 -3.70 -3.44 29.97
N LYS A 158 -4.89 -3.86 29.56
CA LYS A 158 -6.15 -3.35 30.14
C LYS A 158 -6.35 -3.80 31.56
N ASN A 159 -5.98 -5.05 31.89
CA ASN A 159 -6.15 -5.61 33.23
C ASN A 159 -5.12 -5.05 34.23
N GLU A 160 -3.94 -4.62 33.77
CA GLU A 160 -2.90 -4.01 34.60
C GLU A 160 -3.21 -2.55 34.97
N ASN A 161 -4.11 -1.88 34.21
CA ASN A 161 -4.49 -0.49 34.43
C ASN A 161 -5.83 -0.32 35.16
N VAL A 162 -6.38 -1.38 35.73
CA VAL A 162 -7.59 -1.41 36.60
C VAL A 162 -7.19 -1.79 38.03
#